data_1f03cddafa8f38b0c7c8ae4647af940d
#
_entry.id   1f03cddafa8f38b0c7c8ae4647af940d
#
_cell.length_a   1.000
_cell.length_b   1.000
_cell.length_c   1.000
_cell.angle_alpha   90.00
_cell.angle_beta   90.00
_cell.angle_gamma   90.00
#
_symmetry.space_group_name_H-M   'P 1'
#
loop_
_entity.id
_entity.type
_entity.pdbx_description
1 polymer ?
#
loop_
_entity_poly.entity_id
_entity_poly.type
_entity_poly.pdbx_seq_one_letter_code
_entity_poly.pdbx_strand_id
1 'polypeptide(L)'
;MPNYYQPEVETMPYEDLRKLQNERFMKQVRHVWDNVPYYRQKMEEKGVTIDDIHSMDDLPKLPFLTKADLRDAYPYGLMGKPLSECVRIQSTSGTTGRRVVAFYTQHDIDLWEDCCARAIVAAGGTKEDVVHVSYGYGLFTGGPGLNGGSHKVGCLTLPMSSGNTDRQLQFMTDLGSTILCCTPSYAAYLAESIHERGLQDQIKLKAGIFGAEAWSEDMRHDIENRLGIKAYDIYGLTETSGPGVAFECSEQTGMHINEDHFIAEIIDPETEEVLPLGSKGELVFTAITKEAFPLLRYRTRDICVLTRQKCSCGRTHVKMSKPMGRSDDMLIIRGVNVFPSQIETVLMQQGYPANYQIIVDRVNNSDTLEVMVEMTPEMFSDNLSALSTAEKNLVAALKAMLGIMAKVKLVAPKTIARSEGKAVRIIDKRKI
;
A
#
# COMPACT_ATOMS: atom_id res chain seq x y z
N MET A 1 -23.78 11.10 -7.20
CA MET A 1 -23.13 10.90 -8.52
C MET A 1 -21.68 10.61 -8.26
N PRO A 2 -21.00 9.78 -9.07
CA PRO A 2 -19.56 9.55 -8.91
C PRO A 2 -18.80 10.87 -9.08
N ASN A 3 -17.79 11.07 -8.23
CA ASN A 3 -16.98 12.30 -8.26
C ASN A 3 -15.64 11.97 -8.94
N TYR A 4 -15.25 12.84 -9.89
CA TYR A 4 -13.97 12.74 -10.60
C TYR A 4 -13.19 14.03 -10.41
N TYR A 5 -11.88 13.92 -10.28
CA TYR A 5 -10.97 15.07 -10.31
C TYR A 5 -10.60 15.46 -11.74
N GLN A 6 -10.35 14.45 -12.57
CA GLN A 6 -10.01 14.57 -14.00
C GLN A 6 -10.91 13.63 -14.82
N PRO A 7 -12.19 13.97 -15.02
CA PRO A 7 -13.18 13.09 -15.64
C PRO A 7 -12.77 12.63 -17.05
N GLU A 8 -12.12 13.48 -17.83
CA GLU A 8 -11.65 13.19 -19.19
C GLU A 8 -10.63 12.05 -19.24
N VAL A 9 -9.87 11.85 -18.15
CA VAL A 9 -8.89 10.75 -18.05
C VAL A 9 -9.46 9.57 -17.29
N GLU A 10 -10.10 9.81 -16.13
CA GLU A 10 -10.61 8.76 -15.26
C GLU A 10 -11.72 7.92 -15.92
N THR A 11 -12.43 8.48 -16.91
CA THR A 11 -13.50 7.80 -17.65
C THR A 11 -13.20 7.63 -19.13
N MET A 12 -11.92 7.79 -19.52
CA MET A 12 -11.47 7.67 -20.90
C MET A 12 -11.78 6.28 -21.47
N PRO A 13 -12.36 6.17 -22.67
CA PRO A 13 -12.56 4.87 -23.32
C PRO A 13 -11.25 4.08 -23.42
N TYR A 14 -11.33 2.77 -23.24
CA TYR A 14 -10.15 1.91 -23.19
C TYR A 14 -9.25 2.04 -24.42
N GLU A 15 -9.83 2.12 -25.61
CA GLU A 15 -9.06 2.27 -26.86
C GLU A 15 -8.26 3.57 -26.91
N ASP A 16 -8.80 4.65 -26.37
CA ASP A 16 -8.10 5.94 -26.32
C ASP A 16 -7.05 5.95 -25.20
N LEU A 17 -7.36 5.31 -24.07
CA LEU A 17 -6.39 5.10 -23.00
C LEU A 17 -5.18 4.27 -23.49
N ARG A 18 -5.41 3.21 -24.28
CA ARG A 18 -4.33 2.39 -24.88
C ARG A 18 -3.45 3.21 -25.83
N LYS A 19 -4.02 4.09 -26.64
CA LYS A 19 -3.24 4.99 -27.50
C LYS A 19 -2.37 5.93 -26.66
N LEU A 20 -2.96 6.56 -25.65
CA LEU A 20 -2.24 7.44 -24.73
C LEU A 20 -1.11 6.71 -24.00
N GLN A 21 -1.38 5.51 -23.49
CA GLN A 21 -0.37 4.68 -22.85
C GLN A 21 0.76 4.33 -23.81
N ASN A 22 0.44 3.94 -25.04
CA ASN A 22 1.46 3.61 -26.06
C ASN A 22 2.36 4.81 -26.39
N GLU A 23 1.78 5.99 -26.59
CA GLU A 23 2.54 7.23 -26.83
C GLU A 23 3.48 7.54 -25.67
N ARG A 24 2.96 7.53 -24.44
CA ARG A 24 3.73 7.79 -23.21
C ARG A 24 4.80 6.74 -22.97
N PHE A 25 4.50 5.47 -23.21
CA PHE A 25 5.44 4.36 -23.09
C PHE A 25 6.62 4.51 -24.04
N MET A 26 6.36 4.77 -25.33
CA MET A 26 7.42 4.95 -26.33
C MET A 26 8.33 6.13 -25.99
N LYS A 27 7.74 7.25 -25.56
CA LYS A 27 8.51 8.40 -25.08
C LYS A 27 9.35 8.05 -23.85
N GLN A 28 8.79 7.31 -22.91
CA GLN A 28 9.46 6.93 -21.67
C GLN A 28 10.61 5.96 -21.89
N VAL A 29 10.42 4.94 -22.73
CA VAL A 29 11.49 3.99 -23.07
C VAL A 29 12.66 4.71 -23.74
N ARG A 30 12.38 5.64 -24.68
CA ARG A 30 13.40 6.48 -25.30
C ARG A 30 14.12 7.34 -24.26
N HIS A 31 13.37 8.01 -23.37
CA HIS A 31 13.95 8.81 -22.28
C HIS A 31 14.89 7.98 -21.38
N VAL A 32 14.46 6.78 -21.01
CA VAL A 32 15.27 5.87 -20.18
C VAL A 32 16.51 5.39 -20.91
N TRP A 33 16.39 4.99 -22.17
CA TRP A 33 17.51 4.56 -23.00
C TRP A 33 18.58 5.64 -23.14
N ASP A 34 18.16 6.88 -23.40
CA ASP A 34 19.08 8.00 -23.64
C ASP A 34 19.76 8.49 -22.36
N ASN A 35 19.07 8.45 -21.20
CA ASN A 35 19.50 9.15 -19.98
C ASN A 35 19.89 8.23 -18.81
N VAL A 36 19.54 6.94 -18.84
CA VAL A 36 19.81 6.03 -17.70
C VAL A 36 20.70 4.87 -18.15
N PRO A 37 22.03 5.00 -18.07
CA PRO A 37 22.98 3.97 -18.53
C PRO A 37 22.75 2.59 -17.90
N TYR A 38 22.29 2.54 -16.63
CA TYR A 38 21.97 1.30 -15.94
C TYR A 38 20.90 0.47 -16.68
N TYR A 39 19.83 1.13 -17.15
CA TYR A 39 18.79 0.44 -17.94
C TYR A 39 19.31 -0.02 -19.30
N ARG A 40 20.08 0.83 -19.98
CA ARG A 40 20.68 0.47 -21.27
C ARG A 40 21.53 -0.79 -21.13
N GLN A 41 22.38 -0.84 -20.12
CA GLN A 41 23.20 -2.03 -19.85
C GLN A 41 22.31 -3.26 -19.62
N LYS A 42 21.28 -3.17 -18.78
CA LYS A 42 20.36 -4.30 -18.53
C LYS A 42 19.60 -4.75 -19.78
N MET A 43 19.21 -3.82 -20.65
CA MET A 43 18.58 -4.14 -21.92
C MET A 43 19.56 -4.88 -22.84
N GLU A 44 20.78 -4.37 -22.99
CA GLU A 44 21.83 -4.98 -23.79
C GLU A 44 22.23 -6.38 -23.29
N GLU A 45 22.32 -6.57 -21.98
CA GLU A 45 22.54 -7.88 -21.34
C GLU A 45 21.44 -8.90 -21.68
N LYS A 46 20.19 -8.42 -21.87
CA LYS A 46 19.05 -9.22 -22.33
C LYS A 46 19.00 -9.40 -23.84
N GLY A 47 19.91 -8.75 -24.58
CA GLY A 47 19.93 -8.75 -26.04
C GLY A 47 18.84 -7.87 -26.68
N VAL A 48 18.38 -6.85 -25.96
CA VAL A 48 17.33 -5.92 -26.39
C VAL A 48 17.89 -4.51 -26.51
N THR A 49 17.60 -3.85 -27.61
CA THR A 49 17.96 -2.45 -27.86
C THR A 49 16.70 -1.59 -28.01
N ILE A 50 16.89 -0.28 -28.11
CA ILE A 50 15.76 0.63 -28.35
C ILE A 50 15.06 0.36 -29.70
N ASP A 51 15.79 -0.16 -30.69
CA ASP A 51 15.26 -0.45 -32.02
C ASP A 51 14.39 -1.72 -32.07
N ASP A 52 14.36 -2.50 -30.96
CA ASP A 52 13.50 -3.67 -30.81
C ASP A 52 12.14 -3.32 -30.20
N ILE A 53 11.96 -2.07 -29.74
CA ILE A 53 10.74 -1.59 -29.06
C ILE A 53 9.97 -0.65 -29.98
N HIS A 54 8.85 -1.12 -30.52
CA HIS A 54 8.03 -0.40 -31.50
C HIS A 54 6.66 0.01 -30.93
N SER A 55 6.21 -0.65 -29.87
CA SER A 55 4.93 -0.37 -29.21
C SER A 55 4.91 -0.88 -27.77
N MET A 56 3.85 -0.57 -27.04
CA MET A 56 3.62 -1.10 -25.69
C MET A 56 3.48 -2.64 -25.68
N ASP A 57 3.19 -3.29 -26.79
CA ASP A 57 3.12 -4.75 -26.89
C ASP A 57 4.52 -5.40 -26.76
N ASP A 58 5.57 -4.62 -26.94
CA ASP A 58 6.96 -5.02 -26.74
C ASP A 58 7.42 -4.86 -25.27
N LEU A 59 6.56 -4.37 -24.37
CA LEU A 59 6.87 -4.22 -22.95
C LEU A 59 7.49 -5.50 -22.33
N PRO A 60 7.03 -6.74 -22.61
CA PRO A 60 7.62 -7.96 -22.08
C PRO A 60 9.06 -8.23 -22.50
N LYS A 61 9.54 -7.59 -23.55
CA LYS A 61 10.96 -7.68 -23.98
C LYS A 61 11.90 -6.97 -23.01
N LEU A 62 11.42 -5.90 -22.31
CA LEU A 62 12.22 -5.14 -21.37
C LEU A 62 12.62 -5.98 -20.16
N PRO A 63 13.81 -5.76 -19.58
CA PRO A 63 14.22 -6.41 -18.34
C PRO A 63 13.37 -5.94 -17.14
N PHE A 64 13.22 -6.83 -16.17
CA PHE A 64 12.68 -6.44 -14.87
C PHE A 64 13.70 -5.64 -14.05
N LEU A 65 13.18 -4.74 -13.24
CA LEU A 65 13.89 -4.16 -12.11
C LEU A 65 13.37 -4.69 -10.79
N THR A 66 14.29 -4.90 -9.87
CA THR A 66 14.02 -5.35 -8.50
C THR A 66 14.51 -4.31 -7.50
N LYS A 67 14.16 -4.48 -6.24
CA LYS A 67 14.68 -3.62 -5.17
C LYS A 67 16.21 -3.75 -4.98
N ALA A 68 16.80 -4.88 -5.36
CA ALA A 68 18.25 -5.07 -5.38
C ALA A 68 18.89 -4.13 -6.42
N ASP A 69 18.37 -4.09 -7.64
CA ASP A 69 18.85 -3.18 -8.68
C ASP A 69 18.84 -1.71 -8.23
N LEU A 70 17.77 -1.29 -7.52
CA LEU A 70 17.67 0.07 -7.01
C LEU A 70 18.73 0.38 -5.93
N ARG A 71 19.10 -0.64 -5.13
CA ARG A 71 20.16 -0.51 -4.13
C ARG A 71 21.55 -0.50 -4.73
N ASP A 72 21.77 -1.31 -5.76
CA ASP A 72 23.04 -1.39 -6.49
C ASP A 72 23.31 -0.10 -7.27
N ALA A 73 22.27 0.48 -7.87
CA ALA A 73 22.33 1.75 -8.56
C ALA A 73 22.32 3.00 -7.62
N TYR A 74 22.31 2.82 -6.31
CA TYR A 74 22.27 3.91 -5.33
C TYR A 74 23.54 4.79 -5.39
N PRO A 75 23.44 6.12 -5.25
CA PRO A 75 22.19 6.88 -5.13
C PRO A 75 21.64 7.40 -6.48
N TYR A 76 22.45 7.53 -7.52
CA TYR A 76 22.13 8.29 -8.73
C TYR A 76 22.03 7.46 -10.02
N GLY A 77 22.31 6.16 -9.94
CA GLY A 77 22.42 5.29 -11.13
C GLY A 77 21.14 5.11 -11.95
N LEU A 78 19.98 5.43 -11.37
CA LEU A 78 18.68 5.36 -12.05
C LEU A 78 18.07 6.74 -12.35
N MET A 79 18.86 7.81 -12.23
CA MET A 79 18.36 9.14 -12.57
C MET A 79 18.23 9.35 -14.07
N GLY A 80 17.03 9.76 -14.50
CA GLY A 80 16.72 10.17 -15.86
C GLY A 80 16.88 11.68 -16.11
N LYS A 81 17.13 12.47 -15.05
CA LYS A 81 17.32 13.91 -15.10
C LYS A 81 18.49 14.33 -14.23
N PRO A 82 19.21 15.41 -14.54
CA PRO A 82 20.25 15.94 -13.69
C PRO A 82 19.68 16.46 -12.36
N LEU A 83 20.51 16.46 -11.29
CA LEU A 83 20.10 16.94 -9.95
C LEU A 83 19.55 18.36 -9.97
N SER A 84 20.05 19.22 -10.85
CA SER A 84 19.59 20.61 -10.98
C SER A 84 18.16 20.76 -11.47
N GLU A 85 17.57 19.73 -12.07
CA GLU A 85 16.16 19.69 -12.48
C GLU A 85 15.27 19.00 -11.42
N CYS A 86 15.85 18.40 -10.39
CA CYS A 86 15.12 17.72 -9.32
C CYS A 86 14.82 18.70 -8.19
N VAL A 87 13.59 18.70 -7.70
CA VAL A 87 13.10 19.59 -6.63
C VAL A 87 12.86 18.87 -5.32
N ARG A 88 12.82 17.53 -5.34
CA ARG A 88 12.53 16.73 -4.13
C ARG A 88 13.21 15.37 -4.17
N ILE A 89 13.56 14.87 -2.98
CA ILE A 89 14.00 13.51 -2.74
C ILE A 89 13.07 12.87 -1.72
N GLN A 90 12.67 11.62 -1.98
CA GLN A 90 11.99 10.76 -1.02
C GLN A 90 12.78 9.46 -0.84
N SER A 91 12.51 8.72 0.24
CA SER A 91 13.26 7.52 0.54
C SER A 91 12.39 6.49 1.26
N THR A 92 12.68 5.21 1.02
CA THR A 92 12.08 4.10 1.78
C THR A 92 12.59 4.08 3.22
N SER A 93 11.90 3.35 4.11
CA SER A 93 12.29 3.23 5.53
C SER A 93 13.65 2.56 5.76
N GLY A 94 14.11 1.71 4.82
CA GLY A 94 15.39 1.01 4.92
C GLY A 94 15.43 -0.13 5.94
N THR A 95 14.29 -0.65 6.38
CA THR A 95 14.18 -1.73 7.38
C THR A 95 14.89 -3.02 6.97
N THR A 96 15.04 -3.27 5.67
CA THR A 96 15.66 -4.49 5.11
C THR A 96 17.03 -4.23 4.46
N GLY A 97 17.75 -3.17 4.87
CA GLY A 97 19.07 -2.83 4.31
C GLY A 97 19.18 -1.39 3.83
N ARG A 98 20.05 -1.13 2.83
CA ARG A 98 20.26 0.22 2.29
C ARG A 98 18.93 0.80 1.77
N ARG A 99 18.63 2.05 2.14
CA ARG A 99 17.45 2.77 1.67
C ARG A 99 17.49 2.95 0.16
N VAL A 100 16.32 2.92 -0.48
CA VAL A 100 16.15 3.40 -1.84
C VAL A 100 15.79 4.87 -1.77
N VAL A 101 16.41 5.69 -2.63
CA VAL A 101 16.06 7.10 -2.82
C VAL A 101 15.38 7.26 -4.17
N ALA A 102 14.35 8.07 -4.20
CA ALA A 102 13.63 8.45 -5.42
C ALA A 102 13.69 9.97 -5.59
N PHE A 103 13.93 10.41 -6.81
CA PHE A 103 14.06 11.81 -7.18
C PHE A 103 12.81 12.25 -7.95
N TYR A 104 12.48 13.53 -7.85
CA TYR A 104 11.30 14.11 -8.48
C TYR A 104 11.64 15.46 -9.09
N THR A 105 11.27 15.66 -10.36
CA THR A 105 11.14 16.98 -10.96
C THR A 105 9.87 17.66 -10.46
N GLN A 106 9.66 18.94 -10.79
CA GLN A 106 8.38 19.59 -10.49
C GLN A 106 7.24 18.91 -11.23
N HIS A 107 7.46 18.47 -12.48
CA HIS A 107 6.51 17.69 -13.26
C HIS A 107 6.11 16.39 -12.55
N ASP A 108 7.09 15.63 -12.03
CA ASP A 108 6.82 14.40 -11.27
C ASP A 108 5.96 14.66 -10.02
N ILE A 109 6.22 15.78 -9.32
CA ILE A 109 5.43 16.20 -8.16
C ILE A 109 3.99 16.51 -8.56
N ASP A 110 3.81 17.30 -9.62
CA ASP A 110 2.48 17.74 -10.09
C ASP A 110 1.61 16.53 -10.48
N LEU A 111 2.17 15.56 -11.20
CA LEU A 111 1.49 14.32 -11.57
C LEU A 111 1.13 13.46 -10.34
N TRP A 112 2.05 13.34 -9.41
CA TRP A 112 1.81 12.59 -8.18
C TRP A 112 0.70 13.22 -7.33
N GLU A 113 0.71 14.54 -7.19
CA GLU A 113 -0.33 15.29 -6.48
C GLU A 113 -1.69 15.14 -7.18
N ASP A 114 -1.75 15.12 -8.52
CA ASP A 114 -2.97 14.85 -9.28
C ASP A 114 -3.51 13.42 -9.00
N CYS A 115 -2.64 12.40 -8.96
CA CYS A 115 -3.02 11.04 -8.59
C CYS A 115 -3.63 10.97 -7.18
N CYS A 116 -3.04 11.68 -6.21
CA CYS A 116 -3.59 11.77 -4.85
C CYS A 116 -4.90 12.56 -4.80
N ALA A 117 -5.04 13.61 -5.61
CA ALA A 117 -6.28 14.38 -5.73
C ALA A 117 -7.43 13.50 -6.26
N ARG A 118 -7.18 12.63 -7.26
CA ARG A 118 -8.16 11.65 -7.75
C ARG A 118 -8.64 10.73 -6.61
N ALA A 119 -7.73 10.26 -5.75
CA ALA A 119 -8.07 9.42 -4.60
C ALA A 119 -8.96 10.18 -3.59
N ILE A 120 -8.61 11.42 -3.26
CA ILE A 120 -9.39 12.26 -2.33
C ILE A 120 -10.80 12.52 -2.88
N VAL A 121 -10.91 12.87 -4.15
CA VAL A 121 -12.22 13.14 -4.81
C VAL A 121 -13.03 11.84 -4.93
N ALA A 122 -12.40 10.71 -5.21
CA ALA A 122 -13.08 9.41 -5.25
C ALA A 122 -13.64 8.99 -3.89
N ALA A 123 -12.98 9.37 -2.80
CA ALA A 123 -13.45 9.19 -1.43
C ALA A 123 -14.52 10.22 -1.00
N GLY A 124 -14.97 11.09 -1.91
CA GLY A 124 -15.99 12.10 -1.67
C GLY A 124 -15.44 13.44 -1.15
N GLY A 125 -14.12 13.67 -1.30
CA GLY A 125 -13.48 14.94 -0.92
C GLY A 125 -13.82 16.08 -1.87
N THR A 126 -14.03 17.27 -1.30
CA THR A 126 -14.33 18.53 -1.98
C THR A 126 -13.56 19.66 -1.33
N LYS A 127 -13.57 20.83 -1.93
CA LYS A 127 -12.95 22.04 -1.35
C LYS A 127 -13.51 22.47 0.02
N GLU A 128 -14.66 21.94 0.41
CA GLU A 128 -15.28 22.23 1.71
C GLU A 128 -14.73 21.32 2.83
N ASP A 129 -13.85 20.38 2.49
CA ASP A 129 -13.36 19.35 3.42
C ASP A 129 -12.07 19.77 4.12
N VAL A 130 -11.92 19.25 5.34
CA VAL A 130 -10.71 19.34 6.15
C VAL A 130 -10.01 17.99 6.13
N VAL A 131 -8.89 17.90 5.41
CA VAL A 131 -8.11 16.66 5.24
C VAL A 131 -7.03 16.59 6.31
N HIS A 132 -7.18 15.62 7.19
CA HIS A 132 -6.28 15.36 8.32
C HIS A 132 -5.23 14.33 7.90
N VAL A 133 -4.00 14.78 7.64
CA VAL A 133 -2.92 13.93 7.12
C VAL A 133 -2.03 13.46 8.28
N SER A 134 -2.25 12.23 8.74
CA SER A 134 -1.51 11.56 9.82
C SER A 134 -0.51 10.53 9.29
N TYR A 135 -0.06 10.66 8.05
CA TYR A 135 1.10 9.94 7.52
C TYR A 135 2.40 10.67 7.85
N GLY A 136 3.50 9.91 7.97
CA GLY A 136 4.83 10.49 8.14
C GLY A 136 5.22 11.41 6.98
N TYR A 137 5.88 12.50 7.33
CA TYR A 137 6.50 13.46 6.43
C TYR A 137 8.02 13.24 6.32
N GLY A 138 8.75 14.24 5.89
CA GLY A 138 10.18 14.16 5.65
C GLY A 138 10.50 13.31 4.43
N LEU A 139 11.23 12.21 4.60
CA LEU A 139 11.59 11.31 3.51
C LEU A 139 10.50 10.33 3.11
N PHE A 140 9.42 10.19 3.89
CA PHE A 140 8.29 9.33 3.55
C PHE A 140 7.33 10.01 2.57
N THR A 141 6.74 9.22 1.69
CA THR A 141 5.86 9.72 0.61
C THR A 141 4.41 9.91 1.04
N GLY A 142 3.97 9.23 2.10
CA GLY A 142 2.56 9.24 2.51
C GLY A 142 2.02 10.64 2.82
N GLY A 143 2.68 11.36 3.72
CA GLY A 143 2.32 12.73 4.09
C GLY A 143 2.37 13.69 2.91
N PRO A 144 3.53 13.88 2.25
CA PRO A 144 3.65 14.83 1.15
C PRO A 144 2.68 14.60 -0.01
N GLY A 145 2.45 13.34 -0.41
CA GLY A 145 1.55 13.03 -1.52
C GLY A 145 0.10 13.41 -1.25
N LEU A 146 -0.44 12.98 -0.11
CA LEU A 146 -1.82 13.32 0.26
C LEU A 146 -1.99 14.80 0.61
N ASN A 147 -0.97 15.43 1.18
CA ASN A 147 -0.95 16.87 1.39
C ASN A 147 -1.06 17.64 0.05
N GLY A 148 -0.22 17.31 -0.93
CA GLY A 148 -0.26 17.93 -2.26
C GLY A 148 -1.58 17.66 -2.99
N GLY A 149 -2.08 16.41 -2.96
CA GLY A 149 -3.38 16.06 -3.52
C GLY A 149 -4.53 16.83 -2.88
N SER A 150 -4.49 17.03 -1.56
CA SER A 150 -5.47 17.85 -0.83
C SER A 150 -5.45 19.30 -1.29
N HIS A 151 -4.27 19.89 -1.49
CA HIS A 151 -4.12 21.24 -2.04
C HIS A 151 -4.68 21.35 -3.48
N LYS A 152 -4.44 20.35 -4.32
CA LYS A 152 -4.97 20.30 -5.70
C LYS A 152 -6.50 20.29 -5.74
N VAL A 153 -7.14 19.60 -4.79
CA VAL A 153 -8.61 19.62 -4.63
C VAL A 153 -9.11 20.95 -4.07
N GLY A 154 -8.27 21.67 -3.35
CA GLY A 154 -8.61 22.92 -2.66
C GLY A 154 -9.16 22.71 -1.25
N CYS A 155 -8.93 21.54 -0.65
CA CYS A 155 -9.31 21.27 0.74
C CYS A 155 -8.42 22.04 1.73
N LEU A 156 -8.95 22.27 2.94
CA LEU A 156 -8.11 22.68 4.07
C LEU A 156 -7.30 21.47 4.54
N THR A 157 -5.97 21.55 4.53
CA THR A 157 -5.09 20.45 4.90
C THR A 157 -4.51 20.64 6.31
N LEU A 158 -4.63 19.62 7.17
CA LEU A 158 -3.95 19.54 8.45
C LEU A 158 -2.75 18.58 8.33
N PRO A 159 -1.51 19.10 8.18
CA PRO A 159 -0.31 18.27 7.99
C PRO A 159 0.24 17.78 9.34
N MET A 160 -0.50 16.90 10.01
CA MET A 160 -0.24 16.49 11.39
C MET A 160 1.00 15.59 11.55
N SER A 161 1.35 14.85 10.49
CA SER A 161 2.32 13.76 10.57
C SER A 161 1.83 12.59 11.44
N SER A 162 2.60 11.52 11.56
CA SER A 162 2.29 10.40 12.43
C SER A 162 2.66 10.71 13.89
N GLY A 163 2.02 10.02 14.85
CA GLY A 163 2.30 10.14 16.27
C GLY A 163 1.59 11.28 17.00
N ASN A 164 1.87 11.41 18.29
CA ASN A 164 1.25 12.37 19.19
C ASN A 164 -0.28 12.34 19.16
N THR A 165 -0.85 11.19 19.53
CA THR A 165 -2.29 10.89 19.45
C THR A 165 -3.15 11.94 20.16
N ASP A 166 -2.71 12.50 21.29
CA ASP A 166 -3.45 13.55 22.00
C ASP A 166 -3.66 14.79 21.14
N ARG A 167 -2.61 15.24 20.46
CA ARG A 167 -2.68 16.38 19.55
C ARG A 167 -3.49 16.06 18.29
N GLN A 168 -3.43 14.83 17.78
CA GLN A 168 -4.28 14.39 16.66
C GLN A 168 -5.76 14.55 17.02
N LEU A 169 -6.17 14.01 18.17
CA LEU A 169 -7.56 14.08 18.62
C LEU A 169 -8.00 15.51 18.90
N GLN A 170 -7.15 16.32 19.56
CA GLN A 170 -7.44 17.73 19.80
C GLN A 170 -7.72 18.47 18.47
N PHE A 171 -6.82 18.41 17.50
CA PHE A 171 -6.99 19.12 16.23
C PHE A 171 -8.14 18.54 15.39
N MET A 172 -8.40 17.24 15.50
CA MET A 172 -9.53 16.60 14.82
C MET A 172 -10.87 17.13 15.34
N THR A 173 -11.00 17.36 16.64
CA THR A 173 -12.21 17.95 17.26
C THR A 173 -12.28 19.45 17.06
N ASP A 174 -11.20 20.19 17.37
CA ASP A 174 -11.19 21.66 17.34
C ASP A 174 -11.40 22.22 15.92
N LEU A 175 -10.82 21.61 14.91
CA LEU A 175 -10.86 22.06 13.52
C LEU A 175 -11.85 21.27 12.64
N GLY A 176 -12.52 20.25 13.22
CA GLY A 176 -13.57 19.52 12.55
C GLY A 176 -13.10 18.77 11.31
N SER A 177 -12.04 17.97 11.44
CA SER A 177 -11.52 17.13 10.34
C SER A 177 -12.63 16.24 9.75
N THR A 178 -12.70 16.19 8.41
CA THR A 178 -13.74 15.43 7.69
C THR A 178 -13.19 14.22 6.94
N ILE A 179 -11.92 14.23 6.57
CA ILE A 179 -11.24 13.12 5.90
C ILE A 179 -9.95 12.81 6.66
N LEU A 180 -9.79 11.56 7.09
CA LEU A 180 -8.59 11.07 7.77
C LEU A 180 -7.70 10.29 6.80
N CYS A 181 -6.42 10.64 6.72
CA CYS A 181 -5.42 9.95 5.92
C CYS A 181 -4.32 9.39 6.85
N CYS A 182 -4.26 8.07 7.02
CA CYS A 182 -3.25 7.40 7.85
C CYS A 182 -3.10 5.91 7.48
N THR A 183 -2.25 5.17 8.18
CA THR A 183 -2.22 3.71 8.07
C THR A 183 -3.47 3.09 8.70
N PRO A 184 -3.97 1.94 8.22
CA PRO A 184 -5.12 1.25 8.81
C PRO A 184 -4.91 0.94 10.31
N SER A 185 -3.73 0.50 10.71
CA SER A 185 -3.41 0.26 12.12
C SER A 185 -3.53 1.51 12.97
N TYR A 186 -3.13 2.67 12.45
CA TYR A 186 -3.25 3.92 13.17
C TYR A 186 -4.70 4.42 13.22
N ALA A 187 -5.48 4.19 12.15
CA ALA A 187 -6.92 4.47 12.16
C ALA A 187 -7.65 3.66 13.23
N ALA A 188 -7.35 2.36 13.35
CA ALA A 188 -7.91 1.51 14.41
C ALA A 188 -7.52 2.01 15.81
N TYR A 189 -6.27 2.44 15.99
CA TYR A 189 -5.81 3.01 17.26
C TYR A 189 -6.48 4.36 17.59
N LEU A 190 -6.65 5.23 16.59
CA LEU A 190 -7.41 6.48 16.79
C LEU A 190 -8.86 6.20 17.16
N ALA A 191 -9.50 5.22 16.50
CA ALA A 191 -10.86 4.79 16.82
C ALA A 191 -10.99 4.30 18.26
N GLU A 192 -10.05 3.47 18.74
CA GLU A 192 -9.96 3.03 20.14
C GLU A 192 -9.84 4.25 21.08
N SER A 193 -8.92 5.16 20.79
CA SER A 193 -8.66 6.34 21.62
C SER A 193 -9.82 7.33 21.66
N ILE A 194 -10.53 7.52 20.55
CA ILE A 194 -11.75 8.35 20.47
C ILE A 194 -12.84 7.76 21.37
N HIS A 195 -13.04 6.45 21.31
CA HIS A 195 -14.05 5.77 22.10
C HIS A 195 -13.73 5.83 23.60
N GLU A 196 -12.51 5.53 24.00
CA GLU A 196 -12.07 5.58 25.40
C GLU A 196 -12.22 6.97 26.05
N ARG A 197 -12.13 8.02 25.24
CA ARG A 197 -12.23 9.42 25.73
C ARG A 197 -13.63 10.02 25.58
N GLY A 198 -14.58 9.28 25.03
CA GLY A 198 -15.95 9.76 24.82
C GLY A 198 -16.04 10.93 23.83
N LEU A 199 -15.22 10.91 22.77
CA LEU A 199 -15.14 12.00 21.79
C LEU A 199 -16.00 11.76 20.54
N GLN A 200 -16.75 10.66 20.45
CA GLN A 200 -17.47 10.23 19.25
C GLN A 200 -18.39 11.32 18.69
N ASP A 201 -19.13 12.00 19.56
CA ASP A 201 -20.07 13.06 19.18
C ASP A 201 -19.38 14.35 18.71
N GLN A 202 -18.08 14.49 18.91
CA GLN A 202 -17.29 15.65 18.51
C GLN A 202 -16.53 15.41 17.18
N ILE A 203 -16.45 14.15 16.73
CA ILE A 203 -15.77 13.77 15.50
C ILE A 203 -16.69 14.02 14.30
N LYS A 204 -16.16 14.69 13.27
CA LYS A 204 -16.87 15.02 12.04
C LYS A 204 -16.37 14.25 10.81
N LEU A 205 -15.59 13.22 11.02
CA LEU A 205 -15.07 12.38 9.95
C LEU A 205 -16.22 11.76 9.15
N LYS A 206 -16.09 11.77 7.82
CA LYS A 206 -17.01 11.11 6.88
C LYS A 206 -16.32 10.05 6.04
N ALA A 207 -15.00 10.18 5.87
CA ALA A 207 -14.20 9.27 5.07
C ALA A 207 -12.79 9.07 5.66
N GLY A 208 -12.22 7.89 5.40
CA GLY A 208 -10.82 7.60 5.64
C GLY A 208 -10.14 7.14 4.37
N ILE A 209 -8.88 7.55 4.15
CA ILE A 209 -8.03 7.08 3.05
C ILE A 209 -6.82 6.41 3.68
N PHE A 210 -6.80 5.08 3.63
CA PHE A 210 -5.86 4.25 4.36
C PHE A 210 -4.99 3.41 3.43
N GLY A 211 -3.75 3.19 3.79
CA GLY A 211 -2.82 2.38 2.99
C GLY A 211 -1.44 2.27 3.63
N ALA A 212 -0.43 1.95 2.84
CA ALA A 212 0.95 1.68 3.23
C ALA A 212 1.16 0.37 4.01
N GLU A 213 0.13 -0.35 4.37
CA GLU A 213 0.16 -1.70 4.93
C GLU A 213 -1.05 -2.50 4.46
N ALA A 214 -0.91 -3.84 4.41
CA ALA A 214 -2.04 -4.72 4.12
C ALA A 214 -3.03 -4.71 5.31
N TRP A 215 -4.32 -4.78 5.01
CA TRP A 215 -5.40 -4.84 5.98
C TRP A 215 -6.60 -5.60 5.43
N SER A 216 -7.30 -6.31 6.32
CA SER A 216 -8.44 -7.16 5.98
C SER A 216 -9.74 -6.35 5.80
N GLU A 217 -10.75 -6.98 5.17
CA GLU A 217 -12.10 -6.39 5.11
C GLU A 217 -12.74 -6.32 6.49
N ASP A 218 -12.46 -7.30 7.37
CA ASP A 218 -12.95 -7.27 8.74
C ASP A 218 -12.39 -6.06 9.51
N MET A 219 -11.09 -5.74 9.32
CA MET A 219 -10.49 -4.54 9.89
C MET A 219 -11.09 -3.26 9.29
N ARG A 220 -11.42 -3.25 8.00
CA ARG A 220 -12.15 -2.15 7.36
C ARG A 220 -13.49 -1.92 8.05
N HIS A 221 -14.28 -2.97 8.23
CA HIS A 221 -15.59 -2.87 8.86
C HIS A 221 -15.50 -2.43 10.32
N ASP A 222 -14.50 -2.90 11.07
CA ASP A 222 -14.27 -2.45 12.44
C ASP A 222 -13.98 -0.94 12.50
N ILE A 223 -13.08 -0.44 11.65
CA ILE A 223 -12.77 1.00 11.56
C ILE A 223 -13.99 1.81 11.12
N GLU A 224 -14.70 1.37 10.07
CA GLU A 224 -15.91 2.04 9.57
C GLU A 224 -16.97 2.16 10.66
N ASN A 225 -17.23 1.07 11.37
CA ASN A 225 -18.23 1.04 12.44
C ASN A 225 -17.86 1.93 13.63
N ARG A 226 -16.61 1.91 14.07
CA ARG A 226 -16.16 2.69 15.24
C ARG A 226 -16.08 4.19 14.95
N LEU A 227 -15.67 4.58 13.75
CA LEU A 227 -15.52 5.98 13.37
C LEU A 227 -16.75 6.55 12.66
N GLY A 228 -17.71 5.73 12.25
CA GLY A 228 -18.88 6.17 11.51
C GLY A 228 -18.56 6.67 10.10
N ILE A 229 -17.54 6.14 9.45
CA ILE A 229 -17.00 6.62 8.17
C ILE A 229 -17.10 5.55 7.06
N LYS A 230 -16.75 5.95 5.83
CA LYS A 230 -16.32 5.03 4.78
C LYS A 230 -14.80 5.01 4.67
N ALA A 231 -14.20 3.82 4.61
CA ALA A 231 -12.76 3.60 4.59
C ALA A 231 -12.29 3.10 3.23
N TYR A 232 -11.48 3.91 2.54
CA TYR A 232 -10.99 3.65 1.19
C TYR A 232 -9.51 3.28 1.22
N ASP A 233 -9.13 2.29 0.42
CA ASP A 233 -7.75 1.87 0.27
C ASP A 233 -7.02 2.76 -0.75
N ILE A 234 -5.75 3.06 -0.47
CA ILE A 234 -4.84 3.75 -1.38
C ILE A 234 -3.52 2.98 -1.45
N TYR A 235 -3.04 2.74 -2.66
CA TYR A 235 -1.82 1.99 -2.88
C TYR A 235 -0.75 2.85 -3.56
N GLY A 236 0.49 2.57 -3.21
CA GLY A 236 1.68 3.12 -3.85
C GLY A 236 2.96 2.74 -3.14
N LEU A 237 4.06 2.97 -3.82
CA LEU A 237 5.41 2.68 -3.36
C LEU A 237 6.26 3.94 -3.54
N THR A 238 7.18 4.19 -2.62
CA THR A 238 8.16 5.28 -2.76
C THR A 238 8.91 5.20 -4.08
N GLU A 239 9.22 3.98 -4.51
CA GLU A 239 9.94 3.68 -5.75
C GLU A 239 9.19 4.17 -6.99
N THR A 240 7.86 3.99 -7.05
CA THR A 240 7.05 4.40 -8.20
C THR A 240 6.71 5.89 -8.16
N SER A 241 6.02 6.36 -7.12
CA SER A 241 5.74 7.80 -6.90
C SER A 241 5.37 8.11 -5.46
N GLY A 242 4.88 7.12 -4.71
CA GLY A 242 4.25 7.26 -3.40
C GLY A 242 2.78 6.82 -3.46
N PRO A 243 1.91 7.23 -2.53
CA PRO A 243 0.49 6.91 -2.58
C PRO A 243 -0.16 7.49 -3.84
N GLY A 244 -1.26 6.87 -4.28
CA GLY A 244 -2.01 7.32 -5.44
C GLY A 244 -1.65 6.62 -6.75
N VAL A 245 -0.76 5.62 -6.76
CA VAL A 245 -0.60 4.74 -7.94
C VAL A 245 -1.92 4.04 -8.25
N ALA A 246 -2.61 3.58 -7.20
CA ALA A 246 -3.97 3.08 -7.28
C ALA A 246 -4.79 3.53 -6.06
N PHE A 247 -6.12 3.62 -6.23
CA PHE A 247 -7.05 4.07 -5.20
C PHE A 247 -8.43 3.45 -5.35
N GLU A 248 -9.14 3.27 -4.26
CA GLU A 248 -10.53 2.83 -4.28
C GLU A 248 -11.50 3.98 -4.60
N CYS A 249 -12.60 3.62 -5.23
CA CYS A 249 -13.76 4.47 -5.42
C CYS A 249 -14.88 4.09 -4.42
N SER A 250 -16.05 4.77 -4.53
CA SER A 250 -17.23 4.51 -3.70
C SER A 250 -17.71 3.05 -3.66
N GLU A 251 -17.36 2.27 -4.65
CA GLU A 251 -17.79 0.87 -4.76
C GLU A 251 -16.98 -0.10 -3.89
N GLN A 252 -15.79 0.30 -3.43
CA GLN A 252 -14.90 -0.52 -2.56
C GLN A 252 -14.64 -1.95 -3.08
N THR A 253 -14.55 -2.11 -4.40
CA THR A 253 -14.42 -3.41 -5.10
C THR A 253 -13.04 -3.58 -5.75
N GLY A 254 -12.03 -2.95 -5.19
CA GLY A 254 -10.65 -2.90 -5.66
C GLY A 254 -10.23 -1.49 -6.10
N MET A 255 -8.93 -1.29 -6.22
CA MET A 255 -8.32 0.00 -6.47
C MET A 255 -8.09 0.22 -7.97
N HIS A 256 -8.60 1.33 -8.50
CA HIS A 256 -8.32 1.77 -9.87
C HIS A 256 -6.87 2.23 -9.95
N ILE A 257 -6.10 1.65 -10.88
CA ILE A 257 -4.73 2.10 -11.18
C ILE A 257 -4.81 3.33 -12.07
N ASN A 258 -4.00 4.34 -11.81
CA ASN A 258 -3.86 5.51 -12.67
C ASN A 258 -3.12 5.12 -13.97
N GLU A 259 -3.83 4.43 -14.89
CA GLU A 259 -3.27 3.81 -16.08
C GLU A 259 -2.72 4.81 -17.10
N ASP A 260 -3.09 6.05 -17.02
CA ASP A 260 -2.49 7.13 -17.81
C ASP A 260 -1.03 7.44 -17.37
N HIS A 261 -0.62 7.01 -16.17
CA HIS A 261 0.73 7.17 -15.62
C HIS A 261 1.47 5.86 -15.39
N PHE A 262 0.74 4.75 -15.20
CA PHE A 262 1.31 3.45 -14.85
C PHE A 262 0.73 2.32 -15.69
N ILE A 263 1.58 1.50 -16.28
CA ILE A 263 1.19 0.22 -16.85
C ILE A 263 1.43 -0.83 -15.77
N ALA A 264 0.42 -1.67 -15.53
CA ALA A 264 0.50 -2.78 -14.59
C ALA A 264 0.48 -4.12 -15.30
N GLU A 265 1.36 -5.03 -14.89
CA GLU A 265 1.40 -6.43 -15.30
C GLU A 265 1.23 -7.32 -14.05
N ILE A 266 0.69 -8.51 -14.22
CA ILE A 266 0.78 -9.62 -13.26
C ILE A 266 1.71 -10.66 -13.85
N ILE A 267 2.67 -11.11 -13.06
CA ILE A 267 3.62 -12.16 -13.46
C ILE A 267 3.58 -13.34 -12.50
N ASP A 268 3.96 -14.49 -12.98
CA ASP A 268 4.35 -15.60 -12.12
C ASP A 268 5.67 -15.24 -11.42
N PRO A 269 5.75 -15.27 -10.08
CA PRO A 269 6.94 -14.83 -9.37
C PRO A 269 8.19 -15.73 -9.59
N GLU A 270 8.00 -16.98 -10.04
CA GLU A 270 9.07 -17.97 -10.25
C GLU A 270 9.51 -18.00 -11.71
N THR A 271 8.56 -18.11 -12.65
CA THR A 271 8.86 -18.20 -14.09
C THR A 271 9.04 -16.85 -14.76
N GLU A 272 8.59 -15.78 -14.13
CA GLU A 272 8.56 -14.38 -14.63
C GLU A 272 7.68 -14.20 -15.88
N GLU A 273 6.85 -15.18 -16.21
CA GLU A 273 5.89 -15.09 -17.30
C GLU A 273 4.74 -14.14 -16.95
N VAL A 274 4.34 -13.32 -17.94
CA VAL A 274 3.17 -12.44 -17.80
C VAL A 274 1.89 -13.27 -17.81
N LEU A 275 1.08 -13.10 -16.80
CA LEU A 275 -0.18 -13.82 -16.63
C LEU A 275 -1.37 -12.98 -17.15
N PRO A 276 -2.44 -13.64 -17.63
CA PRO A 276 -3.64 -12.94 -18.07
C PRO A 276 -4.37 -12.25 -16.93
N LEU A 277 -5.19 -11.23 -17.25
CA LEU A 277 -6.08 -10.58 -16.30
C LEU A 277 -6.98 -11.62 -15.60
N GLY A 278 -7.19 -11.44 -14.30
CA GLY A 278 -7.91 -12.37 -13.43
C GLY A 278 -7.00 -13.39 -12.74
N SER A 279 -5.75 -13.52 -13.18
CA SER A 279 -4.78 -14.39 -12.51
C SER A 279 -4.23 -13.73 -11.25
N LYS A 280 -3.92 -14.57 -10.25
CA LYS A 280 -3.15 -14.17 -9.06
C LYS A 280 -1.66 -14.28 -9.38
N GLY A 281 -0.91 -13.24 -9.11
CA GLY A 281 0.55 -13.22 -9.30
C GLY A 281 1.20 -11.98 -8.72
N GLU A 282 2.49 -11.81 -8.98
CA GLU A 282 3.26 -10.65 -8.54
C GLU A 282 2.95 -9.44 -9.42
N LEU A 283 2.66 -8.32 -8.77
CA LEU A 283 2.38 -7.05 -9.43
C LEU A 283 3.68 -6.38 -9.89
N VAL A 284 3.68 -5.93 -11.13
CA VAL A 284 4.80 -5.20 -11.76
C VAL A 284 4.28 -3.88 -12.29
N PHE A 285 5.03 -2.79 -12.07
CA PHE A 285 4.69 -1.48 -12.61
C PHE A 285 5.75 -0.95 -13.56
N THR A 286 5.26 -0.31 -14.63
CA THR A 286 6.02 0.56 -15.52
C THR A 286 5.48 1.98 -15.40
N ALA A 287 6.29 2.92 -14.89
CA ALA A 287 5.95 4.34 -14.83
C ALA A 287 6.23 4.98 -16.20
N ILE A 288 5.19 5.48 -16.87
CA ILE A 288 5.28 6.00 -18.24
C ILE A 288 5.32 7.53 -18.34
N THR A 289 5.39 8.22 -17.21
CA THR A 289 5.41 9.69 -17.14
C THR A 289 6.42 10.25 -16.17
N LYS A 290 7.03 9.44 -15.32
CA LYS A 290 7.99 9.90 -14.31
C LYS A 290 9.37 10.15 -14.93
N GLU A 291 9.89 11.36 -14.80
CA GLU A 291 11.09 11.80 -15.48
C GLU A 291 12.38 11.57 -14.69
N ALA A 292 12.39 11.98 -13.41
CA ALA A 292 13.62 12.01 -12.61
C ALA A 292 14.09 10.63 -12.17
N PHE A 293 13.16 9.74 -11.85
CA PHE A 293 13.45 8.37 -11.40
C PHE A 293 12.50 7.40 -12.09
N PRO A 294 12.69 7.18 -13.39
CA PRO A 294 11.81 6.34 -14.20
C PRO A 294 12.01 4.86 -13.86
N LEU A 295 10.92 4.13 -13.63
CA LEU A 295 10.95 2.68 -13.43
C LEU A 295 10.19 1.97 -14.53
N LEU A 296 10.88 1.09 -15.26
CA LEU A 296 10.30 0.17 -16.24
C LEU A 296 10.29 -1.23 -15.62
N ARG A 297 9.15 -1.92 -15.70
CA ARG A 297 8.93 -3.28 -15.21
C ARG A 297 9.47 -3.54 -13.79
N TYR A 298 9.14 -2.64 -12.86
CA TYR A 298 9.55 -2.79 -11.47
C TYR A 298 8.72 -3.84 -10.75
N ARG A 299 9.36 -4.89 -10.24
CA ARG A 299 8.77 -5.96 -9.44
C ARG A 299 8.49 -5.46 -8.03
N THR A 300 7.21 -5.34 -7.68
CA THR A 300 6.79 -4.82 -6.36
C THR A 300 6.93 -5.83 -5.24
N ARG A 301 6.94 -7.13 -5.59
CA ARG A 301 6.78 -8.27 -4.70
C ARG A 301 5.39 -8.41 -4.07
N ASP A 302 4.47 -7.51 -4.34
CA ASP A 302 3.09 -7.59 -3.87
C ASP A 302 2.29 -8.58 -4.73
N ILE A 303 1.56 -9.50 -4.08
CA ILE A 303 0.72 -10.49 -4.77
C ILE A 303 -0.68 -9.92 -4.91
N CYS A 304 -1.12 -9.76 -6.15
CA CYS A 304 -2.40 -9.13 -6.51
C CYS A 304 -3.13 -9.89 -7.62
N VAL A 305 -4.34 -9.43 -7.92
CA VAL A 305 -5.11 -9.78 -9.12
C VAL A 305 -5.47 -8.48 -9.84
N LEU A 306 -5.31 -8.43 -11.15
CA LEU A 306 -5.77 -7.32 -11.99
C LEU A 306 -7.07 -7.71 -12.69
N THR A 307 -8.06 -6.81 -12.68
CA THR A 307 -9.36 -7.03 -13.35
C THR A 307 -9.79 -5.80 -14.13
N ARG A 308 -10.30 -6.01 -15.36
CA ARG A 308 -10.86 -4.94 -16.19
C ARG A 308 -12.38 -5.12 -16.31
N GLN A 309 -13.05 -5.12 -15.19
CA GLN A 309 -14.50 -5.16 -15.14
C GLN A 309 -15.06 -3.74 -15.06
N LYS A 310 -16.19 -3.51 -15.74
CA LYS A 310 -16.89 -2.23 -15.65
C LYS A 310 -17.23 -1.92 -14.19
N CYS A 311 -16.81 -0.77 -13.72
CA CYS A 311 -17.15 -0.28 -12.40
C CYS A 311 -18.38 0.63 -12.47
N SER A 312 -19.31 0.48 -11.53
CA SER A 312 -20.50 1.35 -11.43
C SER A 312 -20.14 2.81 -11.13
N CYS A 313 -18.94 3.07 -10.59
CA CYS A 313 -18.43 4.44 -10.44
C CYS A 313 -18.11 5.13 -11.77
N GLY A 314 -18.15 4.45 -12.91
CA GLY A 314 -17.89 4.99 -14.25
C GLY A 314 -16.42 5.06 -14.67
N ARG A 315 -15.45 4.84 -13.77
CA ARG A 315 -14.03 4.77 -14.13
C ARG A 315 -13.74 3.56 -15.00
N THR A 316 -12.86 3.74 -15.96
CA THR A 316 -12.51 2.74 -16.99
C THR A 316 -11.16 2.05 -16.73
N HIS A 317 -10.37 2.60 -15.85
CA HIS A 317 -9.05 2.11 -15.50
C HIS A 317 -9.12 0.70 -14.86
N VAL A 318 -8.11 -0.14 -15.16
CA VAL A 318 -7.97 -1.47 -14.56
C VAL A 318 -7.96 -1.37 -13.03
N LYS A 319 -8.56 -2.36 -12.37
CA LYS A 319 -8.53 -2.46 -10.91
C LYS A 319 -7.54 -3.54 -10.46
N MET A 320 -6.81 -3.22 -9.42
CA MET A 320 -6.06 -4.21 -8.64
C MET A 320 -6.83 -4.59 -7.38
N SER A 321 -6.69 -5.84 -6.95
CA SER A 321 -7.12 -6.25 -5.62
C SER A 321 -6.25 -5.60 -4.54
N LYS A 322 -6.69 -5.64 -3.29
CA LYS A 322 -5.75 -5.44 -2.18
C LYS A 322 -4.57 -6.40 -2.30
N PRO A 323 -3.34 -6.00 -1.92
CA PRO A 323 -2.24 -6.94 -1.80
C PRO A 323 -2.60 -8.08 -0.85
N MET A 324 -2.51 -9.33 -1.33
CA MET A 324 -2.82 -10.54 -0.56
C MET A 324 -1.63 -11.01 0.28
N GLY A 325 -0.53 -10.30 0.20
CA GLY A 325 0.76 -10.57 0.82
C GLY A 325 1.88 -10.17 -0.13
N ARG A 326 3.11 -10.42 0.28
CA ARG A 326 4.29 -10.19 -0.54
C ARG A 326 4.98 -11.51 -0.83
N SER A 327 5.57 -11.66 -2.01
CA SER A 327 6.36 -12.84 -2.35
C SER A 327 7.65 -12.94 -1.49
N ASP A 328 8.14 -11.82 -0.95
CA ASP A 328 9.32 -11.74 -0.07
C ASP A 328 8.98 -11.63 1.44
N ASP A 329 7.73 -11.41 1.84
CA ASP A 329 7.23 -11.45 3.24
C ASP A 329 6.58 -12.82 3.57
N MET A 330 6.59 -13.72 2.62
CA MET A 330 6.10 -15.07 2.81
C MET A 330 7.03 -15.82 3.79
N LEU A 331 6.46 -16.21 4.90
CA LEU A 331 7.18 -17.01 5.88
C LEU A 331 7.13 -18.48 5.45
N ILE A 332 8.28 -19.07 5.20
CA ILE A 332 8.38 -20.52 4.99
C ILE A 332 8.57 -21.15 6.37
N ILE A 333 7.54 -21.85 6.85
CA ILE A 333 7.54 -22.51 8.15
C ILE A 333 7.37 -24.01 7.95
N ARG A 334 8.39 -24.79 8.22
CA ARG A 334 8.38 -26.25 8.02
C ARG A 334 7.92 -26.66 6.60
N GLY A 335 8.37 -25.91 5.57
CA GLY A 335 8.03 -26.16 4.16
C GLY A 335 6.66 -25.68 3.73
N VAL A 336 5.93 -24.95 4.59
CA VAL A 336 4.62 -24.38 4.26
C VAL A 336 4.73 -22.86 4.15
N ASN A 337 4.13 -22.31 3.09
CA ASN A 337 4.07 -20.88 2.85
C ASN A 337 2.97 -20.26 3.72
N VAL A 338 3.35 -19.38 4.63
CA VAL A 338 2.46 -18.67 5.55
C VAL A 338 2.50 -17.17 5.27
N PHE A 339 1.34 -16.58 5.03
CA PHE A 339 1.22 -15.14 4.86
C PHE A 339 0.62 -14.50 6.11
N PRO A 340 1.17 -13.40 6.61
CA PRO A 340 0.65 -12.67 7.77
C PRO A 340 -0.84 -12.30 7.65
N SER A 341 -1.30 -11.98 6.44
CA SER A 341 -2.70 -11.66 6.15
C SER A 341 -3.67 -12.83 6.43
N GLN A 342 -3.22 -14.09 6.27
CA GLN A 342 -4.04 -15.26 6.61
C GLN A 342 -4.26 -15.33 8.12
N ILE A 343 -3.23 -15.00 8.91
CA ILE A 343 -3.32 -14.98 10.38
C ILE A 343 -4.28 -13.87 10.79
N GLU A 344 -4.13 -12.65 10.27
CA GLU A 344 -5.02 -11.53 10.57
C GLU A 344 -6.49 -11.88 10.29
N THR A 345 -6.77 -12.47 9.13
CA THR A 345 -8.13 -12.89 8.76
C THR A 345 -8.73 -13.83 9.82
N VAL A 346 -7.97 -14.84 10.27
CA VAL A 346 -8.44 -15.76 11.31
C VAL A 346 -8.71 -15.04 12.63
N LEU A 347 -7.81 -14.14 13.05
CA LEU A 347 -7.97 -13.39 14.30
C LEU A 347 -9.24 -12.55 14.30
N MET A 348 -9.47 -11.80 13.24
CA MET A 348 -10.66 -10.95 13.09
C MET A 348 -11.95 -11.79 13.04
N GLN A 349 -11.98 -12.88 12.29
CA GLN A 349 -13.14 -13.81 12.24
C GLN A 349 -13.47 -14.46 13.60
N GLN A 350 -12.46 -14.62 14.46
CA GLN A 350 -12.64 -15.12 15.83
C GLN A 350 -12.94 -14.00 16.84
N GLY A 351 -13.12 -12.75 16.39
CA GLY A 351 -13.47 -11.60 17.21
C GLY A 351 -12.30 -10.98 17.98
N TYR A 352 -11.05 -11.32 17.65
CA TYR A 352 -9.89 -10.68 18.25
C TYR A 352 -9.58 -9.35 17.57
N PRO A 353 -9.03 -8.37 18.30
CA PRO A 353 -8.60 -7.11 17.69
C PRO A 353 -7.38 -7.31 16.78
N ALA A 354 -7.16 -6.37 15.85
CA ALA A 354 -6.00 -6.39 14.97
C ALA A 354 -4.66 -6.07 15.66
N ASN A 355 -4.56 -6.34 16.97
CA ASN A 355 -3.36 -6.15 17.78
C ASN A 355 -2.70 -7.50 18.06
N TYR A 356 -1.78 -7.87 17.16
CA TYR A 356 -1.10 -9.16 17.22
C TYR A 356 0.35 -9.05 16.73
N GLN A 357 1.17 -10.06 17.09
CA GLN A 357 2.52 -10.25 16.58
C GLN A 357 2.72 -11.70 16.19
N ILE A 358 3.43 -11.92 15.09
CA ILE A 358 3.84 -13.23 14.57
C ILE A 358 5.31 -13.40 14.91
N ILE A 359 5.62 -14.37 15.75
CA ILE A 359 6.98 -14.66 16.19
C ILE A 359 7.41 -15.97 15.53
N VAL A 360 8.47 -15.87 14.74
CA VAL A 360 9.10 -17.05 14.11
C VAL A 360 10.45 -17.29 14.75
N ASP A 361 10.72 -18.54 15.12
CA ASP A 361 11.98 -18.93 15.74
C ASP A 361 12.39 -20.32 15.23
N ARG A 362 13.62 -20.71 15.48
CA ARG A 362 14.14 -22.05 15.17
C ARG A 362 14.64 -22.72 16.43
N VAL A 363 13.92 -23.73 16.86
CA VAL A 363 14.22 -24.50 18.06
C VAL A 363 14.52 -25.96 17.68
N ASN A 364 15.65 -26.50 18.07
CA ASN A 364 16.08 -27.88 17.75
C ASN A 364 15.98 -28.17 16.23
N ASN A 365 16.49 -27.29 15.41
CA ASN A 365 16.44 -27.35 13.93
C ASN A 365 15.03 -27.39 13.31
N SER A 366 13.99 -27.06 14.05
CA SER A 366 12.63 -26.98 13.54
C SER A 366 12.08 -25.55 13.72
N ASP A 367 11.46 -25.03 12.67
CA ASP A 367 10.82 -23.71 12.74
C ASP A 367 9.58 -23.75 13.64
N THR A 368 9.46 -22.78 14.50
CA THR A 368 8.29 -22.55 15.34
C THR A 368 7.56 -21.30 14.90
N LEU A 369 6.24 -21.34 14.96
CA LEU A 369 5.35 -20.22 14.70
C LEU A 369 4.54 -19.94 15.97
N GLU A 370 4.66 -18.74 16.53
CA GLU A 370 3.86 -18.27 17.64
C GLU A 370 3.09 -17.01 17.23
N VAL A 371 1.81 -16.97 17.53
CA VAL A 371 0.94 -15.80 17.30
C VAL A 371 0.56 -15.25 18.67
N MET A 372 1.09 -14.09 19.02
CA MET A 372 0.76 -13.35 20.22
C MET A 372 -0.40 -12.40 19.92
N VAL A 373 -1.50 -12.49 20.64
CA VAL A 373 -2.77 -11.81 20.34
C VAL A 373 -3.28 -11.11 21.59
N GLU A 374 -3.63 -9.84 21.46
CA GLU A 374 -4.35 -9.15 22.55
C GLU A 374 -5.80 -9.63 22.62
N MET A 375 -6.29 -9.76 23.82
CA MET A 375 -7.71 -9.95 24.10
C MET A 375 -8.41 -8.58 24.16
N THR A 376 -9.70 -8.55 23.84
CA THR A 376 -10.51 -7.37 24.17
C THR A 376 -10.74 -7.30 25.69
N PRO A 377 -11.11 -6.13 26.25
CA PRO A 377 -11.44 -6.03 27.69
C PRO A 377 -12.52 -7.04 28.12
N GLU A 378 -13.47 -7.34 27.23
CA GLU A 378 -14.58 -8.27 27.50
C GLU A 378 -14.11 -9.74 27.49
N MET A 379 -13.11 -10.07 26.68
CA MET A 379 -12.49 -11.40 26.64
C MET A 379 -11.54 -11.63 27.80
N PHE A 380 -10.96 -10.55 28.35
CA PHE A 380 -10.01 -10.64 29.44
C PHE A 380 -10.72 -11.04 30.74
N SER A 381 -10.42 -12.21 31.23
CA SER A 381 -11.06 -12.82 32.37
C SER A 381 -10.04 -13.61 33.20
N ASP A 382 -10.23 -13.64 34.51
CA ASP A 382 -9.44 -14.48 35.39
C ASP A 382 -9.85 -15.98 35.34
N ASN A 383 -10.81 -16.32 34.48
CA ASN A 383 -11.25 -17.70 34.28
C ASN A 383 -10.29 -18.45 33.37
N LEU A 384 -9.34 -19.16 33.95
CA LEU A 384 -8.32 -19.97 33.27
C LEU A 384 -8.92 -21.02 32.30
N SER A 385 -10.09 -21.57 32.60
CA SER A 385 -10.75 -22.56 31.75
C SER A 385 -11.30 -21.89 30.48
N ALA A 386 -11.88 -20.69 30.57
CA ALA A 386 -12.35 -19.94 29.42
C ALA A 386 -11.18 -19.51 28.51
N LEU A 387 -10.08 -19.02 29.11
CA LEU A 387 -8.87 -18.64 28.38
C LEU A 387 -8.25 -19.84 27.64
N SER A 388 -8.14 -21.00 28.31
CA SER A 388 -7.62 -22.22 27.68
C SER A 388 -8.51 -22.70 26.51
N THR A 389 -9.82 -22.54 26.64
CA THR A 389 -10.76 -22.89 25.56
C THR A 389 -10.61 -21.92 24.37
N ALA A 390 -10.54 -20.61 24.62
CA ALA A 390 -10.32 -19.59 23.59
C ALA A 390 -9.00 -19.81 22.83
N GLU A 391 -7.91 -20.10 23.57
CA GLU A 391 -6.61 -20.45 22.96
C GLU A 391 -6.70 -21.68 22.06
N LYS A 392 -7.33 -22.77 22.53
CA LYS A 392 -7.51 -23.99 21.73
C LYS A 392 -8.32 -23.77 20.47
N ASN A 393 -9.40 -22.98 20.55
CA ASN A 393 -10.24 -22.63 19.40
C ASN A 393 -9.44 -21.85 18.37
N LEU A 394 -8.65 -20.87 18.81
CA LEU A 394 -7.83 -20.06 17.92
C LEU A 394 -6.70 -20.90 17.28
N VAL A 395 -6.05 -21.79 18.04
CA VAL A 395 -5.07 -22.74 17.48
C VAL A 395 -5.70 -23.62 16.41
N ALA A 396 -6.92 -24.13 16.62
CA ALA A 396 -7.63 -24.95 15.66
C ALA A 396 -7.99 -24.15 14.38
N ALA A 397 -8.46 -22.92 14.53
CA ALA A 397 -8.80 -22.04 13.41
C ALA A 397 -7.55 -21.68 12.59
N LEU A 398 -6.45 -21.32 13.24
CA LEU A 398 -5.17 -21.05 12.57
C LEU A 398 -4.65 -22.30 11.84
N LYS A 399 -4.73 -23.49 12.46
CA LYS A 399 -4.33 -24.74 11.80
C LYS A 399 -5.17 -25.03 10.56
N ALA A 400 -6.48 -24.79 10.61
CA ALA A 400 -7.36 -24.98 9.47
C ALA A 400 -7.01 -24.08 8.27
N MET A 401 -6.64 -22.80 8.57
CA MET A 401 -6.24 -21.83 7.54
C MET A 401 -4.83 -22.06 7.00
N LEU A 402 -3.87 -22.31 7.88
CA LEU A 402 -2.45 -22.34 7.53
C LEU A 402 -1.94 -23.75 7.14
N GLY A 403 -2.66 -24.80 7.49
CA GLY A 403 -2.22 -26.20 7.32
C GLY A 403 -1.14 -26.63 8.30
N ILE A 404 -0.66 -25.75 9.18
CA ILE A 404 0.36 -26.05 10.21
C ILE A 404 -0.09 -25.60 11.59
N MET A 405 0.51 -26.19 12.62
CA MET A 405 0.30 -25.76 14.01
C MET A 405 1.06 -24.50 14.32
N ALA A 406 0.36 -23.47 14.80
CA ALA A 406 0.91 -22.29 15.45
C ALA A 406 0.66 -22.37 16.96
N LYS A 407 1.60 -21.90 17.77
CA LYS A 407 1.35 -21.60 19.18
C LYS A 407 0.55 -20.30 19.23
N VAL A 408 -0.39 -20.22 20.14
CA VAL A 408 -1.10 -18.98 20.45
C VAL A 408 -0.71 -18.51 21.84
N LYS A 409 -0.53 -17.24 21.99
CA LYS A 409 -0.31 -16.58 23.29
C LYS A 409 -1.30 -15.43 23.44
N LEU A 410 -2.36 -15.66 24.20
CA LEU A 410 -3.30 -14.61 24.55
C LEU A 410 -2.67 -13.69 25.61
N VAL A 411 -2.71 -12.39 25.37
CA VAL A 411 -2.15 -11.38 26.30
C VAL A 411 -3.22 -10.35 26.68
N ALA A 412 -3.00 -9.68 27.80
CA ALA A 412 -3.91 -8.66 28.30
C ALA A 412 -4.05 -7.50 27.30
N PRO A 413 -5.17 -6.77 27.30
CA PRO A 413 -5.33 -5.54 26.52
C PRO A 413 -4.14 -4.58 26.72
N LYS A 414 -3.71 -3.90 25.66
CA LYS A 414 -2.60 -2.92 25.66
C LYS A 414 -1.21 -3.49 25.96
N THR A 415 -1.03 -4.81 25.88
CA THR A 415 0.28 -5.46 26.04
C THR A 415 1.17 -5.24 24.81
N ILE A 416 0.59 -5.26 23.61
CA ILE A 416 1.32 -5.02 22.35
C ILE A 416 1.37 -3.52 22.10
N ALA A 417 2.60 -3.00 21.90
CA ALA A 417 2.79 -1.58 21.66
C ALA A 417 2.02 -1.12 20.41
N ARG A 418 1.28 -0.03 20.53
CA ARG A 418 0.56 0.58 19.42
C ARG A 418 1.55 1.23 18.46
N SER A 419 1.30 1.05 17.18
CA SER A 419 2.09 1.72 16.15
C SER A 419 1.42 3.02 15.75
N GLU A 420 2.16 4.11 15.83
CA GLU A 420 1.74 5.42 15.34
C GLU A 420 2.06 5.60 13.83
N GLY A 421 2.43 4.52 13.17
CA GLY A 421 2.73 4.41 11.76
C GLY A 421 2.49 2.98 11.28
N LYS A 422 3.40 2.44 10.47
CA LYS A 422 3.30 1.05 9.98
C LYS A 422 3.50 0.05 11.13
N ALA A 423 2.57 -0.88 11.31
CA ALA A 423 2.64 -1.89 12.36
C ALA A 423 3.78 -2.91 12.08
N VAL A 424 4.55 -3.23 13.12
CA VAL A 424 5.54 -4.33 13.09
C VAL A 424 4.84 -5.61 13.53
N ARG A 425 4.40 -6.41 12.54
CA ARG A 425 3.65 -7.64 12.77
C ARG A 425 4.53 -8.86 12.92
N ILE A 426 5.72 -8.88 12.30
CA ILE A 426 6.58 -10.05 12.21
C ILE A 426 7.85 -9.82 13.01
N ILE A 427 8.18 -10.77 13.86
CA ILE A 427 9.43 -10.87 14.60
C ILE A 427 10.08 -12.21 14.23
N ASP A 428 10.96 -12.19 13.23
CA ASP A 428 11.72 -13.38 12.83
C ASP A 428 13.03 -13.42 13.63
N LYS A 429 13.14 -14.42 14.52
CA LYS A 429 14.29 -14.62 15.39
C LYS A 429 15.28 -15.64 14.81
N ARG A 430 14.94 -16.24 13.68
CA ARG A 430 15.84 -17.20 13.04
C ARG A 430 17.12 -16.50 12.60
N LYS A 431 18.25 -17.07 12.95
CA LYS A 431 19.55 -16.69 12.38
C LYS A 431 19.65 -17.40 11.03
N ILE A 432 19.40 -16.66 9.96
CA ILE A 432 19.56 -17.11 8.58
C ILE A 432 20.95 -16.70 8.10
#